data_01b142c4c502a55c80054bf7271c06b5
#
_entry.id   01b142c4c502a55c80054bf7271c06b5
#
_cell.length_a   1.000
_cell.length_b   1.000
_cell.length_c   1.000
_cell.angle_alpha   90.00
_cell.angle_beta   90.00
_cell.angle_gamma   90.00
#
_symmetry.space_group_name_H-M   'P 1'
#
loop_
_entity.id
_entity.type
_entity.pdbx_description
1 polymer ?
#
loop_
_entity_poly.entity_id
_entity_poly.type
_entity_poly.pdbx_seq_one_letter_code
_entity_poly.pdbx_strand_id
1 'polypeptide(L)'
;DECFESIPLTLMVGAEQIIDDETFDQADFIDKVAACPECPKSACPSPERYMRAYDCEAEHIYAVTLSSELSGSYNSALLGRDLIMEDHPDKKIHVFNSRSASIGESLIGMKIQECEEAGMSFEEVVSTVEHYIEGQHTFFVLENLDTLRKNGRLSKVKALVASALKIKPD
;
A
#
# COMPACT_ATOMS: atom_id res chain seq x y z
N ASP A 1 12.59 7.47 -12.49
CA ASP A 1 12.43 8.82 -11.93
C ASP A 1 13.17 8.86 -10.59
N GLU A 2 14.09 9.80 -10.39
CA GLU A 2 14.92 9.91 -9.17
C GLU A 2 14.08 10.19 -7.90
N CYS A 3 12.80 10.53 -8.07
CA CYS A 3 11.90 10.90 -6.99
C CYS A 3 10.92 9.78 -6.56
N PHE A 4 11.03 8.58 -7.11
CA PHE A 4 10.12 7.48 -6.82
C PHE A 4 10.86 6.18 -6.53
N GLU A 5 10.55 5.54 -5.42
CA GLU A 5 11.05 4.22 -5.06
C GLU A 5 9.89 3.26 -4.77
N SER A 6 9.92 2.08 -5.38
CA SER A 6 8.98 1.00 -5.09
C SER A 6 9.49 0.14 -3.92
N ILE A 7 8.59 -0.15 -2.97
CA ILE A 7 8.85 -1.06 -1.85
C ILE A 7 7.94 -2.27 -2.00
N PRO A 8 8.39 -3.32 -2.73
CA PRO A 8 7.55 -4.40 -3.19
C PRO A 8 7.08 -5.34 -2.07
N LEU A 9 5.92 -5.96 -2.29
CA LEU A 9 5.46 -7.10 -1.51
C LEU A 9 6.29 -8.35 -1.85
N THR A 10 6.31 -9.30 -0.92
CA THR A 10 6.75 -10.67 -1.20
C THR A 10 5.52 -11.54 -1.41
N LEU A 11 5.42 -12.17 -2.58
CA LEU A 11 4.37 -13.12 -2.94
C LEU A 11 4.85 -14.54 -2.64
N MET A 12 3.96 -15.41 -2.19
CA MET A 12 4.30 -16.79 -1.81
C MET A 12 3.33 -17.76 -2.48
N VAL A 13 3.89 -18.73 -3.21
CA VAL A 13 3.15 -19.84 -3.83
C VAL A 13 3.80 -21.14 -3.38
N GLY A 14 3.13 -21.89 -2.50
CA GLY A 14 3.74 -23.03 -1.82
C GLY A 14 4.98 -22.60 -1.03
N ALA A 15 6.14 -23.17 -1.33
CA ALA A 15 7.44 -22.84 -0.71
C ALA A 15 8.20 -21.73 -1.45
N GLU A 16 7.75 -21.30 -2.62
CA GLU A 16 8.43 -20.29 -3.44
C GLU A 16 8.07 -18.88 -2.97
N GLN A 17 9.08 -18.00 -2.91
CA GLN A 17 8.92 -16.58 -2.63
C GLN A 17 9.31 -15.78 -3.86
N ILE A 18 8.46 -14.86 -4.26
CA ILE A 18 8.61 -14.04 -5.45
C ILE A 18 8.46 -12.59 -5.01
N ILE A 19 9.38 -11.73 -5.41
CA ILE A 19 9.31 -10.29 -5.13
C ILE A 19 8.45 -9.63 -6.22
N ASP A 20 7.52 -8.79 -5.83
CA ASP A 20 6.63 -8.06 -6.73
C ASP A 20 7.30 -6.74 -7.19
N ASP A 21 8.46 -6.85 -7.81
CA ASP A 21 9.26 -5.74 -8.34
C ASP A 21 9.23 -5.71 -9.88
N GLU A 22 10.09 -4.89 -10.50
CA GLU A 22 10.18 -4.74 -11.95
C GLU A 22 10.59 -6.02 -12.70
N THR A 23 11.09 -7.03 -11.99
CA THR A 23 11.44 -8.35 -12.57
C THR A 23 10.30 -9.35 -12.50
N PHE A 24 9.14 -8.95 -11.93
CA PHE A 24 8.00 -9.83 -11.72
C PHE A 24 7.37 -10.30 -13.04
N ASP A 25 7.36 -11.61 -13.27
CA ASP A 25 6.67 -12.24 -14.39
C ASP A 25 5.25 -12.66 -13.96
N GLN A 26 4.27 -11.84 -14.36
CA GLN A 26 2.87 -12.07 -14.04
C GLN A 26 2.33 -13.38 -14.63
N ALA A 27 2.75 -13.76 -15.84
CA ALA A 27 2.26 -14.97 -16.50
C ALA A 27 2.78 -16.22 -15.77
N ASP A 28 4.08 -16.28 -15.48
CA ASP A 28 4.69 -17.36 -14.70
C ASP A 28 4.05 -17.46 -13.30
N PHE A 29 3.80 -16.33 -12.64
CA PHE A 29 3.14 -16.30 -11.34
C PHE A 29 1.73 -16.90 -11.40
N ILE A 30 0.92 -16.53 -12.40
CA ILE A 30 -0.45 -17.05 -12.58
C ILE A 30 -0.42 -18.56 -12.80
N ASP A 31 0.49 -19.05 -13.65
CA ASP A 31 0.66 -20.48 -13.91
C ASP A 31 1.06 -21.24 -12.65
N LYS A 32 1.97 -20.71 -11.85
CA LYS A 32 2.36 -21.28 -10.55
C LYS A 32 1.20 -21.34 -9.56
N VAL A 33 0.42 -20.26 -9.47
CA VAL A 33 -0.78 -20.21 -8.62
C VAL A 33 -1.81 -21.24 -9.06
N ALA A 34 -2.03 -21.39 -10.37
CA ALA A 34 -2.97 -22.36 -10.92
C ALA A 34 -2.54 -23.81 -10.66
N ALA A 35 -1.23 -24.09 -10.70
CA ALA A 35 -0.67 -25.41 -10.45
C ALA A 35 -0.56 -25.77 -8.95
N CYS A 36 -0.51 -24.77 -8.06
CA CYS A 36 -0.33 -24.98 -6.63
C CYS A 36 -1.67 -25.27 -5.92
N PRO A 37 -1.79 -26.37 -5.15
CA PRO A 37 -3.00 -26.65 -4.39
C PRO A 37 -3.18 -25.73 -3.18
N GLU A 38 -2.09 -25.09 -2.73
CA GLU A 38 -2.13 -24.16 -1.61
C GLU A 38 -2.60 -22.77 -2.06
N CYS A 39 -3.28 -22.07 -1.15
CA CYS A 39 -3.69 -20.70 -1.41
C CYS A 39 -2.47 -19.77 -1.44
N PRO A 40 -2.29 -18.95 -2.47
CA PRO A 40 -1.20 -17.98 -2.51
C PRO A 40 -1.33 -16.98 -1.36
N LYS A 41 -0.19 -16.49 -0.87
CA LYS A 41 -0.10 -15.51 0.22
C LYS A 41 0.77 -14.34 -0.19
N SER A 42 0.71 -13.26 0.58
CA SER A 42 1.63 -12.14 0.47
C SER A 42 2.12 -11.70 1.84
N ALA A 43 3.35 -11.21 1.90
CA ALA A 43 3.92 -10.56 3.07
C ALA A 43 4.20 -9.08 2.75
N CYS A 44 3.93 -8.21 3.73
CA CYS A 44 4.30 -6.80 3.63
C CYS A 44 5.81 -6.64 3.80
N PRO A 45 6.39 -5.55 3.28
CA PRO A 45 7.78 -5.19 3.53
C PRO A 45 8.04 -4.98 5.02
N SER A 46 9.27 -5.24 5.46
CA SER A 46 9.66 -5.01 6.86
C SER A 46 9.84 -3.52 7.18
N PRO A 47 9.75 -3.11 8.46
CA PRO A 47 10.05 -1.74 8.87
C PRO A 47 11.44 -1.26 8.43
N GLU A 48 12.46 -2.14 8.48
CA GLU A 48 13.82 -1.81 8.06
C GLU A 48 13.91 -1.53 6.56
N ARG A 49 13.06 -2.17 5.73
CA ARG A 49 13.02 -1.87 4.30
C ARG A 49 12.47 -0.46 4.04
N TYR A 50 11.44 -0.06 4.77
CA TYR A 50 10.93 1.32 4.74
C TYR A 50 11.95 2.32 5.28
N MET A 51 12.56 2.03 6.43
CA MET A 51 13.59 2.87 7.03
C MET A 51 14.72 3.18 6.03
N ARG A 52 15.20 2.16 5.30
CA ARG A 52 16.23 2.34 4.26
C ARG A 52 15.78 3.20 3.10
N ALA A 53 14.52 3.10 2.68
CA ALA A 53 13.97 3.94 1.62
C ALA A 53 13.82 5.41 2.06
N TYR A 54 13.56 5.64 3.35
CA TYR A 54 13.49 6.99 3.92
C TYR A 54 14.88 7.61 4.15
N ASP A 55 15.95 6.82 4.10
CA ASP A 55 17.33 7.29 4.22
C ASP A 55 17.84 7.84 2.88
N CYS A 56 17.27 8.96 2.44
CA CYS A 56 17.57 9.65 1.21
C CYS A 56 17.71 11.16 1.46
N GLU A 57 18.23 11.89 0.48
CA GLU A 57 18.48 13.34 0.56
C GLU A 57 17.23 14.20 0.32
N ALA A 58 16.06 13.60 0.09
CA ALA A 58 14.84 14.35 -0.16
C ALA A 58 14.40 15.15 1.07
N GLU A 59 13.98 16.40 0.85
CA GLU A 59 13.45 17.28 1.90
C GLU A 59 12.07 16.81 2.38
N HIS A 60 11.21 16.40 1.45
CA HIS A 60 9.89 15.87 1.72
C HIS A 60 9.82 14.39 1.29
N ILE A 61 9.37 13.54 2.17
CA ILE A 61 9.24 12.08 1.93
C ILE A 61 7.79 11.66 2.19
N TYR A 62 7.17 11.06 1.18
CA TYR A 62 5.79 10.58 1.26
C TYR A 62 5.74 9.10 0.91
N ALA A 63 5.27 8.28 1.84
CA ALA A 63 5.01 6.87 1.59
C ALA A 63 3.52 6.65 1.39
N VAL A 64 3.14 6.02 0.29
CA VAL A 64 1.77 5.58 0.04
C VAL A 64 1.73 4.07 0.18
N THR A 65 0.84 3.56 1.00
CA THR A 65 0.73 2.12 1.26
C THR A 65 -0.65 1.60 0.94
N LEU A 66 -0.75 0.29 0.70
CA LEU A 66 -2.01 -0.44 0.71
C LEU A 66 -2.85 -0.09 1.96
N SER A 67 -4.16 -0.19 1.84
CA SER A 67 -5.07 -0.06 2.96
C SER A 67 -4.59 -0.86 4.18
N SER A 68 -4.55 -0.21 5.35
CA SER A 68 -4.22 -0.85 6.63
C SER A 68 -5.17 -1.99 7.01
N GLU A 69 -6.37 -2.01 6.40
CA GLU A 69 -7.33 -3.10 6.55
C GLU A 69 -6.98 -4.34 5.73
N LEU A 70 -6.15 -4.21 4.69
CA LEU A 70 -5.77 -5.29 3.79
C LEU A 70 -4.35 -5.81 4.05
N SER A 71 -3.43 -4.94 4.48
CA SER A 71 -2.01 -5.24 4.60
C SER A 71 -1.39 -4.63 5.87
N GLY A 72 -0.32 -5.24 6.36
CA GLY A 72 0.55 -4.68 7.40
C GLY A 72 1.49 -3.57 6.90
N SER A 73 1.50 -3.27 5.60
CA SER A 73 2.43 -2.31 4.99
C SER A 73 2.38 -0.93 5.66
N TYR A 74 1.18 -0.43 5.96
CA TYR A 74 1.02 0.85 6.65
C TYR A 74 1.72 0.88 8.01
N ASN A 75 1.51 -0.14 8.84
CA ASN A 75 2.17 -0.22 10.15
C ASN A 75 3.69 -0.40 10.02
N SER A 76 4.16 -1.20 9.06
CA SER A 76 5.59 -1.35 8.78
C SER A 76 6.21 -0.02 8.34
N ALA A 77 5.52 0.75 7.50
CA ALA A 77 5.99 2.06 7.05
C ALA A 77 6.06 3.08 8.20
N LEU A 78 5.08 3.09 9.10
CA LEU A 78 5.10 3.93 10.30
C LEU A 78 6.28 3.56 11.23
N LEU A 79 6.49 2.28 11.47
CA LEU A 79 7.62 1.82 12.30
C LEU A 79 8.96 2.16 11.64
N GLY A 80 9.08 2.01 10.31
CA GLY A 80 10.28 2.41 9.57
C GLY A 80 10.56 3.90 9.65
N ARG A 81 9.51 4.74 9.60
CA ARG A 81 9.62 6.18 9.84
C ARG A 81 10.11 6.49 11.26
N ASP A 82 9.51 5.87 12.25
CA ASP A 82 9.86 6.12 13.65
C ASP A 82 11.32 5.72 13.93
N LEU A 83 11.79 4.62 13.33
CA LEU A 83 13.20 4.19 13.42
C LEU A 83 14.17 5.20 12.82
N ILE A 84 13.92 5.70 11.61
CA ILE A 84 14.84 6.67 10.98
C ILE A 84 14.83 8.02 11.70
N MET A 85 13.70 8.42 12.26
CA MET A 85 13.56 9.69 12.98
C MET A 85 14.27 9.70 14.35
N GLU A 86 14.68 8.54 14.90
CA GLU A 86 15.54 8.49 16.08
C GLU A 86 16.93 9.12 15.79
N ASP A 87 17.46 8.88 14.58
CA ASP A 87 18.76 9.41 14.15
C ASP A 87 18.64 10.73 13.35
N HIS A 88 17.50 10.95 12.71
CA HIS A 88 17.23 12.09 11.81
C HIS A 88 15.89 12.78 12.15
N PRO A 89 15.79 13.45 13.32
CA PRO A 89 14.52 14.01 13.81
C PRO A 89 13.96 15.16 12.93
N ASP A 90 14.80 15.78 12.10
CA ASP A 90 14.41 16.89 11.23
C ASP A 90 13.83 16.44 9.88
N LYS A 91 13.88 15.13 9.55
CA LYS A 91 13.30 14.64 8.30
C LYS A 91 11.78 14.80 8.29
N LYS A 92 11.26 15.31 7.18
CA LYS A 92 9.81 15.42 6.95
C LYS A 92 9.29 14.18 6.24
N ILE A 93 8.74 13.24 7.00
CA ILE A 93 8.23 11.97 6.48
C ILE A 93 6.76 11.80 6.86
N HIS A 94 5.89 11.61 5.86
CA HIS A 94 4.49 11.26 6.06
C HIS A 94 4.13 9.93 5.39
N VAL A 95 3.32 9.12 6.09
CA VAL A 95 2.85 7.83 5.59
C VAL A 95 1.34 7.91 5.39
N PHE A 96 0.91 7.82 4.13
CA PHE A 96 -0.50 7.80 3.75
C PHE A 96 -1.06 6.37 3.80
N ASN A 97 -2.13 6.19 4.56
CA ASN A 97 -2.98 5.01 4.42
C ASN A 97 -3.91 5.21 3.23
N SER A 98 -3.66 4.56 2.11
CA SER A 98 -4.46 4.77 0.90
C SER A 98 -5.95 4.43 1.07
N ARG A 99 -6.30 3.62 2.07
CA ARG A 99 -7.65 2.98 2.20
C ARG A 99 -8.08 2.26 0.92
N SER A 100 -7.12 1.93 0.06
CA SER A 100 -7.28 1.38 -1.27
C SER A 100 -6.24 0.31 -1.57
N ALA A 101 -6.14 -0.06 -2.83
CA ALA A 101 -5.09 -0.90 -3.41
C ALA A 101 -4.91 -0.54 -4.89
N SER A 102 -3.75 -0.91 -5.47
CA SER A 102 -3.48 -0.77 -6.91
C SER A 102 -3.64 0.67 -7.40
N ILE A 103 -4.49 0.91 -8.39
CA ILE A 103 -4.66 2.23 -9.01
C ILE A 103 -4.99 3.35 -8.01
N GLY A 104 -5.64 3.03 -6.88
CA GLY A 104 -5.93 4.01 -5.84
C GLY A 104 -4.66 4.57 -5.21
N GLU A 105 -3.62 3.76 -5.01
CA GLU A 105 -2.31 4.21 -4.53
C GLU A 105 -1.61 5.10 -5.57
N SER A 106 -1.70 4.72 -6.86
CA SER A 106 -1.13 5.51 -7.96
C SER A 106 -1.77 6.90 -8.06
N LEU A 107 -3.10 6.99 -7.91
CA LEU A 107 -3.82 8.28 -7.92
C LEU A 107 -3.40 9.18 -6.75
N ILE A 108 -3.13 8.61 -5.57
CA ILE A 108 -2.61 9.34 -4.42
C ILE A 108 -1.19 9.85 -4.72
N GLY A 109 -0.32 9.01 -5.28
CA GLY A 109 1.03 9.42 -5.70
C GLY A 109 1.00 10.58 -6.70
N MET A 110 0.13 10.51 -7.70
CA MET A 110 -0.08 11.61 -8.67
C MET A 110 -0.59 12.88 -7.99
N LYS A 111 -1.46 12.77 -6.98
CA LYS A 111 -1.95 13.91 -6.22
C LYS A 111 -0.86 14.57 -5.38
N ILE A 112 0.03 13.78 -4.77
CA ILE A 112 1.22 14.29 -4.07
C ILE A 112 2.09 15.07 -5.04
N GLN A 113 2.40 14.50 -6.20
CA GLN A 113 3.20 15.15 -7.23
C GLN A 113 2.58 16.50 -7.66
N GLU A 114 1.27 16.53 -7.94
CA GLU A 114 0.55 17.75 -8.29
C GLU A 114 0.70 18.85 -7.23
N CYS A 115 0.60 18.49 -5.95
CA CYS A 115 0.73 19.43 -4.84
C CYS A 115 2.17 19.97 -4.70
N GLU A 116 3.19 19.10 -4.83
CA GLU A 116 4.60 19.50 -4.79
C GLU A 116 4.95 20.40 -5.99
N GLU A 117 4.49 20.07 -7.19
CA GLU A 117 4.69 20.90 -8.40
C GLU A 117 4.00 22.27 -8.28
N ALA A 118 2.92 22.36 -7.50
CA ALA A 118 2.25 23.63 -7.17
C ALA A 118 3.01 24.44 -6.10
N GLY A 119 4.10 23.92 -5.52
CA GLY A 119 4.92 24.59 -4.51
C GLY A 119 4.25 24.65 -3.12
N MET A 120 3.39 23.70 -2.80
CA MET A 120 2.78 23.61 -1.47
C MET A 120 3.81 23.21 -0.41
N SER A 121 3.66 23.70 0.81
CA SER A 121 4.44 23.24 1.96
C SER A 121 4.12 21.78 2.28
N PHE A 122 5.02 21.09 2.99
CA PHE A 122 4.82 19.70 3.41
C PHE A 122 3.47 19.49 4.12
N GLU A 123 3.11 20.37 5.04
CA GLU A 123 1.87 20.32 5.81
C GLU A 123 0.63 20.52 4.93
N GLU A 124 0.72 21.41 3.93
CA GLU A 124 -0.36 21.62 2.96
C GLU A 124 -0.53 20.42 2.04
N VAL A 125 0.56 19.80 1.58
CA VAL A 125 0.50 18.54 0.81
C VAL A 125 -0.18 17.46 1.63
N VAL A 126 0.27 17.22 2.87
CA VAL A 126 -0.31 16.20 3.75
C VAL A 126 -1.80 16.42 3.93
N SER A 127 -2.21 17.64 4.30
CA SER A 127 -3.62 17.95 4.52
C SER A 127 -4.48 17.78 3.26
N THR A 128 -3.98 18.23 2.12
CA THR A 128 -4.69 18.14 0.83
C THR A 128 -4.86 16.69 0.38
N VAL A 129 -3.81 15.88 0.52
CA VAL A 129 -3.83 14.47 0.11
C VAL A 129 -4.67 13.61 1.06
N GLU A 130 -4.64 13.86 2.38
CA GLU A 130 -5.54 13.18 3.33
C GLU A 130 -7.02 13.47 2.98
N HIS A 131 -7.35 14.72 2.67
CA HIS A 131 -8.70 15.06 2.23
C HIS A 131 -9.09 14.39 0.89
N TYR A 132 -8.16 14.29 -0.05
CA TYR A 132 -8.35 13.55 -1.30
C TYR A 132 -8.65 12.07 -1.04
N ILE A 133 -7.91 11.42 -0.13
CA ILE A 133 -8.11 10.03 0.28
C ILE A 133 -9.50 9.82 0.89
N GLU A 134 -10.00 10.77 1.69
CA GLU A 134 -11.35 10.70 2.26
C GLU A 134 -12.45 10.67 1.21
N GLY A 135 -12.26 11.36 0.09
CA GLY A 135 -13.19 11.38 -1.05
C GLY A 135 -13.03 10.21 -2.03
N GLN A 136 -11.98 9.40 -1.88
CA GLN A 136 -11.68 8.31 -2.81
C GLN A 136 -12.50 7.06 -2.51
N HIS A 137 -13.13 6.47 -3.53
CA HIS A 137 -13.86 5.21 -3.43
C HIS A 137 -13.24 4.15 -4.34
N THR A 138 -12.98 2.97 -3.78
CA THR A 138 -12.41 1.84 -4.51
C THR A 138 -13.50 0.83 -4.85
N PHE A 139 -13.65 0.51 -6.12
CA PHE A 139 -14.54 -0.53 -6.62
C PHE A 139 -13.74 -1.62 -7.30
N PHE A 140 -14.08 -2.87 -7.05
CA PHE A 140 -13.48 -4.02 -7.73
C PHE A 140 -14.52 -5.10 -7.94
N VAL A 141 -14.32 -5.92 -8.99
CA VAL A 141 -15.15 -7.08 -9.32
C VAL A 141 -14.25 -8.31 -9.30
N LEU A 142 -14.67 -9.34 -8.60
CA LEU A 142 -13.96 -10.61 -8.50
C LEU A 142 -14.84 -11.75 -9.04
N GLU A 143 -14.26 -12.66 -9.82
CA GLU A 143 -14.96 -13.84 -10.31
C GLU A 143 -15.40 -14.76 -9.16
N ASN A 144 -14.56 -14.88 -8.12
CA ASN A 144 -14.88 -15.60 -6.90
C ASN A 144 -14.18 -14.98 -5.69
N LEU A 145 -14.63 -15.36 -4.50
CA LEU A 145 -14.13 -14.82 -3.22
C LEU A 145 -13.27 -15.83 -2.44
N ASP A 146 -12.91 -16.95 -3.03
CA ASP A 146 -12.25 -18.05 -2.32
C ASP A 146 -10.88 -17.67 -1.78
N THR A 147 -10.08 -16.96 -2.55
CA THR A 147 -8.75 -16.50 -2.10
C THR A 147 -8.87 -15.52 -0.92
N LEU A 148 -9.79 -14.56 -0.99
CA LEU A 148 -10.04 -13.64 0.13
C LEU A 148 -10.52 -14.36 1.39
N ARG A 149 -11.40 -15.36 1.21
CA ARG A 149 -11.91 -16.18 2.32
C ARG A 149 -10.79 -16.99 2.97
N LYS A 150 -9.99 -17.69 2.17
CA LYS A 150 -8.88 -18.54 2.65
C LYS A 150 -7.79 -17.73 3.36
N ASN A 151 -7.56 -16.49 2.93
CA ASN A 151 -6.60 -15.56 3.53
C ASN A 151 -7.20 -14.69 4.67
N GLY A 152 -8.43 -14.94 5.09
CA GLY A 152 -9.07 -14.22 6.21
C GLY A 152 -9.41 -12.76 5.94
N ARG A 153 -9.35 -12.31 4.67
CA ARG A 153 -9.61 -10.91 4.29
C ARG A 153 -11.06 -10.63 3.88
N LEU A 154 -11.88 -11.67 3.71
CA LEU A 154 -13.26 -11.51 3.23
C LEU A 154 -14.14 -10.70 4.19
N SER A 155 -14.01 -10.90 5.51
CA SER A 155 -14.78 -10.16 6.50
C SER A 155 -14.47 -8.67 6.49
N LYS A 156 -13.21 -8.29 6.32
CA LYS A 156 -12.76 -6.89 6.21
C LYS A 156 -13.30 -6.24 4.93
N VAL A 157 -13.23 -6.93 3.81
CA VAL A 157 -13.79 -6.45 2.54
C VAL A 157 -15.31 -6.29 2.62
N LYS A 158 -16.04 -7.22 3.25
CA LYS A 158 -17.50 -7.09 3.48
C LYS A 158 -17.85 -5.88 4.34
N ALA A 159 -17.08 -5.61 5.37
CA ALA A 159 -17.29 -4.43 6.23
C ALA A 159 -17.09 -3.13 5.45
N LEU A 160 -16.09 -3.04 4.58
CA LEU A 160 -15.86 -1.89 3.70
C LEU A 160 -17.05 -1.67 2.74
N VAL A 161 -17.52 -2.72 2.07
CA VAL A 161 -18.66 -2.66 1.14
C VAL A 161 -19.94 -2.26 1.88
N ALA A 162 -20.21 -2.86 3.05
CA ALA A 162 -21.40 -2.53 3.85
C ALA A 162 -21.40 -1.07 4.32
N SER A 163 -20.23 -0.54 4.70
CA SER A 163 -20.12 0.88 5.10
C SER A 163 -20.33 1.83 3.93
N ALA A 164 -19.83 1.51 2.74
CA ALA A 164 -19.98 2.33 1.55
C ALA A 164 -21.43 2.35 1.02
N LEU A 165 -22.15 1.24 1.12
CA LEU A 165 -23.52 1.09 0.63
C LEU A 165 -24.60 1.49 1.65
N LYS A 166 -24.22 1.86 2.90
CA LYS A 166 -25.16 2.12 4.00
C LYS A 166 -26.25 1.03 4.15
N ILE A 167 -25.92 -0.21 3.82
CA ILE A 167 -26.82 -1.34 4.01
C ILE A 167 -26.87 -1.63 5.50
N LYS A 168 -28.00 -1.35 6.12
CA LYS A 168 -28.31 -1.86 7.47
C LYS A 168 -28.59 -3.34 7.32
N PRO A 169 -27.92 -4.24 8.05
CA PRO A 169 -28.39 -5.60 8.15
C PRO A 169 -29.75 -5.61 8.86
N ASP A 170 -30.75 -6.22 8.23
CA ASP A 170 -32.00 -6.59 8.86
C ASP A 170 -31.76 -7.66 9.92
#